data_c97e9b29a54ee8212100849ae7c1468c
#
_entry.id   c97e9b29a54ee8212100849ae7c1468c
#
_cell.length_a   1.000
_cell.length_b   1.000
_cell.length_c   1.000
_cell.angle_alpha   90.00
_cell.angle_beta   90.00
_cell.angle_gamma   90.00
#
_symmetry.space_group_name_H-M   'P 1'
#
loop_
_entity.id
_entity.type
_entity.pdbx_description
1 polymer ?
#
loop_
_entity_poly.entity_id
_entity_poly.type
_entity_poly.pdbx_seq_one_letter_code
_entity_poly.pdbx_strand_id
1 'polypeptide(L)'
;MIVRSWNLRPRPGRYDDAIGLIVEGAKLAERHGARNVRLTQAATAGLETGVLVLTCEFENLAAYGGYLDDTMTDHEAQNHNHRIREAEAPFIYESTAVLTEVDLGREGAKGGRGRVLDARFGRPLQGHWSDTLDITRQAFDLSERHGAVGCRLFELDHAGDRSGMLCAVVEYNSMKEFGMAGDAWLADEEGRSLAERIRTDRPFEAVFSGLYTEVALF
;
A
#
# COMPACT_ATOMS: atom_id res chain seq x y z
N MET A 1 -3.66 11.76 -6.25
CA MET A 1 -4.16 10.47 -6.79
C MET A 1 -4.89 9.72 -5.70
N ILE A 2 -5.89 8.89 -6.05
CA ILE A 2 -6.66 8.05 -5.11
C ILE A 2 -6.25 6.60 -5.31
N VAL A 3 -6.06 5.88 -4.21
CA VAL A 3 -5.80 4.43 -4.22
C VAL A 3 -6.92 3.72 -3.46
N ARG A 4 -7.51 2.72 -4.07
CA ARG A 4 -8.40 1.78 -3.41
C ARG A 4 -7.62 0.53 -3.06
N SER A 5 -7.75 0.03 -1.84
CA SER A 5 -7.13 -1.23 -1.42
C SER A 5 -8.15 -2.20 -0.84
N TRP A 6 -7.90 -3.48 -1.03
CA TRP A 6 -8.64 -4.60 -0.44
C TRP A 6 -7.65 -5.58 0.18
N ASN A 7 -7.86 -5.92 1.44
CA ASN A 7 -7.11 -6.93 2.17
C ASN A 7 -7.91 -8.22 2.20
N LEU A 8 -7.34 -9.26 1.62
CA LEU A 8 -8.00 -10.53 1.33
C LEU A 8 -7.14 -11.67 1.90
N ARG A 9 -7.68 -12.43 2.86
CA ARG A 9 -6.96 -13.58 3.42
C ARG A 9 -7.39 -14.87 2.73
N PRO A 10 -6.51 -15.51 1.94
CA PRO A 10 -6.82 -16.79 1.33
C PRO A 10 -7.20 -17.83 2.39
N ARG A 11 -8.22 -18.64 2.10
CA ARG A 11 -8.56 -19.79 2.94
C ARG A 11 -7.51 -20.88 2.79
N PRO A 12 -7.25 -21.70 3.82
CA PRO A 12 -6.32 -22.81 3.71
C PRO A 12 -6.64 -23.70 2.52
N GLY A 13 -5.64 -24.00 1.70
CA GLY A 13 -5.77 -24.84 0.51
C GLY A 13 -6.49 -24.20 -0.69
N ARG A 14 -6.88 -22.92 -0.62
CA ARG A 14 -7.64 -22.22 -1.67
C ARG A 14 -6.88 -21.03 -2.28
N TYR A 15 -5.53 -21.04 -2.18
CA TYR A 15 -4.71 -19.90 -2.63
C TYR A 15 -4.90 -19.61 -4.13
N ASP A 16 -4.77 -20.65 -4.98
CA ASP A 16 -4.87 -20.48 -6.44
C ASP A 16 -6.28 -20.05 -6.87
N ASP A 17 -7.31 -20.59 -6.22
CA ASP A 17 -8.69 -20.16 -6.44
C ASP A 17 -8.90 -18.68 -6.04
N ALA A 18 -8.25 -18.25 -4.94
CA ALA A 18 -8.29 -16.87 -4.50
C ALA A 18 -7.63 -15.94 -5.54
N ILE A 19 -6.44 -16.30 -6.02
CA ILE A 19 -5.76 -15.55 -7.10
C ILE A 19 -6.66 -15.48 -8.34
N GLY A 20 -7.25 -16.59 -8.79
CA GLY A 20 -8.14 -16.61 -9.95
C GLY A 20 -9.31 -15.62 -9.82
N LEU A 21 -9.97 -15.62 -8.67
CA LEU A 21 -11.10 -14.71 -8.42
C LEU A 21 -10.64 -13.23 -8.31
N ILE A 22 -9.47 -12.98 -7.73
CA ILE A 22 -8.90 -11.63 -7.65
C ILE A 22 -8.51 -11.12 -9.05
N VAL A 23 -7.94 -11.96 -9.91
CA VAL A 23 -7.62 -11.60 -11.32
C VAL A 23 -8.86 -11.19 -12.10
N GLU A 24 -9.98 -11.90 -11.92
CA GLU A 24 -11.25 -11.50 -12.53
C GLU A 24 -11.67 -10.10 -12.06
N GLY A 25 -11.62 -9.83 -10.75
CA GLY A 25 -11.93 -8.52 -10.17
C GLY A 25 -10.98 -7.41 -10.65
N ALA A 26 -9.68 -7.72 -10.80
CA ALA A 26 -8.68 -6.80 -11.32
C ALA A 26 -9.02 -6.36 -12.77
N LYS A 27 -9.37 -7.31 -13.65
CA LYS A 27 -9.80 -7.02 -15.03
C LYS A 27 -11.05 -6.17 -15.08
N LEU A 28 -12.02 -6.46 -14.20
CA LEU A 28 -13.23 -5.65 -14.08
C LEU A 28 -12.88 -4.22 -13.64
N ALA A 29 -12.00 -4.05 -12.65
CA ALA A 29 -11.58 -2.74 -12.19
C ALA A 29 -10.90 -1.93 -13.32
N GLU A 30 -10.00 -2.56 -14.10
CA GLU A 30 -9.34 -1.90 -15.24
C GLU A 30 -10.35 -1.49 -16.33
N ARG A 31 -11.33 -2.34 -16.63
CA ARG A 31 -12.40 -2.04 -17.59
C ARG A 31 -13.21 -0.80 -17.18
N HIS A 32 -13.38 -0.58 -15.89
CA HIS A 32 -14.08 0.57 -15.32
C HIS A 32 -13.13 1.72 -14.90
N GLY A 33 -11.96 1.83 -15.52
CA GLY A 33 -11.09 2.99 -15.44
C GLY A 33 -10.05 2.97 -14.32
N ALA A 34 -9.94 1.88 -13.55
CA ALA A 34 -8.82 1.72 -12.62
C ALA A 34 -7.51 1.58 -13.38
N ARG A 35 -6.45 2.16 -12.81
CA ARG A 35 -5.09 2.10 -13.37
C ARG A 35 -4.17 1.43 -12.34
N ASN A 36 -3.00 1.01 -12.80
CA ASN A 36 -1.96 0.44 -11.95
C ASN A 36 -2.51 -0.62 -10.96
N VAL A 37 -3.38 -1.49 -11.46
CA VAL A 37 -3.94 -2.58 -10.66
C VAL A 37 -2.80 -3.50 -10.26
N ARG A 38 -2.68 -3.74 -8.96
CA ARG A 38 -1.55 -4.46 -8.38
C ARG A 38 -2.01 -5.40 -7.29
N LEU A 39 -1.50 -6.62 -7.32
CA LEU A 39 -1.67 -7.59 -6.25
C LEU A 39 -0.33 -7.79 -5.55
N THR A 40 -0.33 -7.66 -4.23
CA THR A 40 0.82 -7.98 -3.39
C THR A 40 0.44 -8.97 -2.30
N GLN A 41 1.43 -9.71 -1.81
CA GLN A 41 1.26 -10.59 -0.66
C GLN A 41 2.14 -10.13 0.49
N ALA A 42 1.58 -10.07 1.67
CA ALA A 42 2.33 -9.79 2.89
C ALA A 42 3.29 -10.95 3.20
N ALA A 43 4.59 -10.72 2.97
CA ALA A 43 5.66 -11.69 3.21
C ALA A 43 6.07 -11.74 4.68
N THR A 44 6.15 -10.54 5.32
CA THR A 44 6.44 -10.39 6.74
C THR A 44 5.65 -9.19 7.27
N ALA A 45 4.58 -9.46 7.98
CA ALA A 45 3.63 -8.43 8.42
C ALA A 45 2.90 -8.84 9.71
N GLY A 46 3.57 -9.54 10.61
CA GLY A 46 2.96 -10.03 11.86
C GLY A 46 1.71 -10.88 11.58
N LEU A 47 0.59 -10.52 12.16
CA LEU A 47 -0.69 -11.25 11.99
C LEU A 47 -1.25 -11.14 10.55
N GLU A 48 -0.81 -10.17 9.76
CA GLU A 48 -1.23 -10.00 8.37
C GLU A 48 -0.38 -10.80 7.37
N THR A 49 0.64 -11.55 7.84
CA THR A 49 1.45 -12.38 6.95
C THR A 49 0.57 -13.36 6.16
N GLY A 50 0.79 -13.41 4.85
CA GLY A 50 0.00 -14.22 3.91
C GLY A 50 -1.26 -13.53 3.36
N VAL A 51 -1.63 -12.34 3.87
CA VAL A 51 -2.73 -11.55 3.31
C VAL A 51 -2.35 -11.07 1.90
N LEU A 52 -3.31 -11.15 1.00
CA LEU A 52 -3.24 -10.56 -0.34
C LEU A 52 -3.81 -9.15 -0.29
N VAL A 53 -3.11 -8.21 -0.88
CA VAL A 53 -3.55 -6.81 -0.98
C VAL A 53 -3.69 -6.44 -2.45
N LEU A 54 -4.94 -6.30 -2.90
CA LEU A 54 -5.24 -5.74 -4.22
C LEU A 54 -5.34 -4.23 -4.09
N THR A 55 -4.61 -3.50 -4.94
CA THR A 55 -4.69 -2.03 -5.03
C THR A 55 -5.05 -1.61 -6.45
N CYS A 56 -5.84 -0.54 -6.55
CA CYS A 56 -6.20 0.12 -7.81
C CYS A 56 -6.04 1.62 -7.65
N GLU A 57 -5.52 2.28 -8.67
CA GLU A 57 -5.32 3.74 -8.70
C GLU A 57 -6.35 4.43 -9.57
N PHE A 58 -6.78 5.63 -9.11
CA PHE A 58 -7.68 6.53 -9.83
C PHE A 58 -7.09 7.94 -9.81
N GLU A 59 -7.31 8.68 -10.87
CA GLU A 59 -6.76 10.03 -11.02
C GLU A 59 -7.20 10.97 -9.89
N ASN A 60 -8.49 10.89 -9.51
CA ASN A 60 -9.10 11.71 -8.47
C ASN A 60 -10.36 11.03 -7.90
N LEU A 61 -11.00 11.67 -6.93
CA LEU A 61 -12.24 11.16 -6.32
C LEU A 61 -13.41 11.05 -7.30
N ALA A 62 -13.50 11.94 -8.31
CA ALA A 62 -14.56 11.86 -9.30
C ALA A 62 -14.39 10.61 -10.19
N ALA A 63 -13.16 10.30 -10.61
CA ALA A 63 -12.87 9.06 -11.34
C ALA A 63 -13.17 7.81 -10.50
N TYR A 64 -12.84 7.84 -9.21
CA TYR A 64 -13.20 6.77 -8.28
C TYR A 64 -14.72 6.64 -8.10
N GLY A 65 -15.45 7.76 -7.98
CA GLY A 65 -16.91 7.77 -7.93
C GLY A 65 -17.55 7.17 -9.18
N GLY A 66 -17.08 7.56 -10.38
CA GLY A 66 -17.52 6.98 -11.65
C GLY A 66 -17.31 5.46 -11.71
N TYR A 67 -16.14 4.98 -11.26
CA TYR A 67 -15.88 3.54 -11.12
C TYR A 67 -16.93 2.82 -10.26
N LEU A 68 -17.31 3.42 -9.13
CA LEU A 68 -18.33 2.83 -8.25
C LEU A 68 -19.70 2.78 -8.93
N ASP A 69 -20.11 3.87 -9.59
CA ASP A 69 -21.40 3.94 -10.31
C ASP A 69 -21.44 2.91 -11.44
N ASP A 70 -20.39 2.79 -12.24
CA ASP A 70 -20.28 1.84 -13.35
C ASP A 70 -20.34 0.39 -12.84
N THR A 71 -19.63 0.06 -11.76
CA THR A 71 -19.65 -1.29 -11.18
C THR A 71 -20.99 -1.66 -10.56
N MET A 72 -21.81 -0.68 -10.13
CA MET A 72 -23.16 -0.91 -9.63
C MET A 72 -24.16 -1.26 -10.74
N THR A 73 -23.88 -0.89 -11.97
CA THR A 73 -24.77 -1.13 -13.13
C THR A 73 -24.30 -2.28 -14.02
N ASP A 74 -23.02 -2.66 -13.94
CA ASP A 74 -22.47 -3.79 -14.71
C ASP A 74 -22.83 -5.13 -14.06
N HIS A 75 -23.59 -5.96 -14.78
CA HIS A 75 -24.02 -7.29 -14.32
C HIS A 75 -22.84 -8.23 -14.00
N GLU A 76 -21.76 -8.16 -14.77
CA GLU A 76 -20.58 -9.01 -14.53
C GLU A 76 -19.87 -8.59 -13.22
N ALA A 77 -19.72 -7.28 -12.99
CA ALA A 77 -19.18 -6.75 -11.74
C ALA A 77 -20.09 -7.08 -10.55
N GLN A 78 -21.41 -7.01 -10.70
CA GLN A 78 -22.36 -7.41 -9.66
C GLN A 78 -22.24 -8.90 -9.33
N ASN A 79 -22.16 -9.77 -10.35
CA ASN A 79 -21.98 -11.22 -10.15
C ASN A 79 -20.65 -11.51 -9.47
N HIS A 80 -19.56 -10.84 -9.87
CA HIS A 80 -18.27 -10.95 -9.19
C HIS A 80 -18.36 -10.52 -7.72
N ASN A 81 -18.96 -9.35 -7.46
CA ASN A 81 -19.19 -8.84 -6.10
C ASN A 81 -20.05 -9.77 -5.24
N HIS A 82 -20.98 -10.51 -5.84
CA HIS A 82 -21.75 -11.53 -5.15
C HIS A 82 -20.85 -12.71 -4.74
N ARG A 83 -20.10 -13.26 -5.70
CA ARG A 83 -19.19 -14.40 -5.49
C ARG A 83 -18.14 -14.16 -4.42
N ILE A 84 -17.56 -12.97 -4.34
CA ILE A 84 -16.55 -12.63 -3.32
C ILE A 84 -17.13 -12.49 -1.91
N ARG A 85 -18.46 -12.39 -1.77
CA ARG A 85 -19.16 -12.27 -0.48
C ARG A 85 -19.82 -13.57 -0.02
N GLU A 86 -19.80 -14.60 -0.85
CA GLU A 86 -20.36 -15.91 -0.48
C GLU A 86 -19.53 -16.55 0.64
N ALA A 87 -20.21 -17.37 1.47
CA ALA A 87 -19.56 -18.10 2.54
C ALA A 87 -18.45 -19.03 2.05
N GLU A 88 -18.58 -19.53 0.81
CA GLU A 88 -17.63 -20.41 0.15
C GLU A 88 -16.56 -19.69 -0.67
N ALA A 89 -16.52 -18.36 -0.66
CA ALA A 89 -15.46 -17.59 -1.32
C ALA A 89 -14.07 -18.10 -0.90
N PRO A 90 -13.08 -18.16 -1.82
CA PRO A 90 -11.77 -18.76 -1.53
C PRO A 90 -10.91 -17.89 -0.61
N PHE A 91 -11.38 -16.73 -0.21
CA PHE A 91 -10.72 -15.84 0.75
C PHE A 91 -11.72 -15.23 1.72
N ILE A 92 -11.21 -14.70 2.82
CA ILE A 92 -11.94 -13.85 3.76
C ILE A 92 -11.63 -12.41 3.40
N TYR A 93 -12.66 -11.61 3.23
CA TYR A 93 -12.57 -10.17 3.04
C TYR A 93 -12.31 -9.50 4.39
N GLU A 94 -11.08 -9.09 4.67
CA GLU A 94 -10.72 -8.55 5.99
C GLU A 94 -11.03 -7.06 6.11
N SER A 95 -10.61 -6.28 5.13
CA SER A 95 -10.83 -4.83 5.15
C SER A 95 -10.66 -4.19 3.78
N THR A 96 -11.06 -2.94 3.70
CA THR A 96 -10.87 -2.09 2.54
C THR A 96 -10.52 -0.68 2.99
N ALA A 97 -9.78 0.04 2.18
CA ALA A 97 -9.47 1.43 2.43
C ALA A 97 -9.46 2.25 1.14
N VAL A 98 -9.74 3.53 1.29
CA VAL A 98 -9.47 4.56 0.27
C VAL A 98 -8.35 5.44 0.82
N LEU A 99 -7.34 5.63 0.03
CA LEU A 99 -6.16 6.40 0.39
C LEU A 99 -5.97 7.54 -0.61
N THR A 100 -5.55 8.69 -0.11
CA THR A 100 -5.12 9.82 -0.93
C THR A 100 -3.61 9.94 -0.88
N GLU A 101 -2.98 10.06 -2.04
CA GLU A 101 -1.55 10.33 -2.10
C GLU A 101 -1.23 11.73 -1.60
N VAL A 102 -0.26 11.81 -0.68
CA VAL A 102 0.24 13.05 -0.10
C VAL A 102 1.47 13.50 -0.89
N ASP A 103 1.38 14.67 -1.51
CA ASP A 103 2.51 15.30 -2.19
C ASP A 103 3.48 15.88 -1.15
N LEU A 104 4.70 15.35 -1.14
CA LEU A 104 5.78 15.84 -0.27
C LEU A 104 6.61 16.97 -0.92
N GLY A 105 6.31 17.37 -2.16
CA GLY A 105 7.07 18.40 -2.88
C GLY A 105 8.53 18.01 -3.12
N ARG A 106 8.83 16.73 -3.34
CA ARG A 106 10.20 16.22 -3.54
C ARG A 106 10.63 16.42 -4.99
N GLU A 107 11.64 17.27 -5.20
CA GLU A 107 12.27 17.42 -6.52
C GLU A 107 13.14 16.20 -6.84
N GLY A 108 13.00 15.66 -8.05
CA GLY A 108 13.78 14.50 -8.51
C GLY A 108 13.41 13.17 -7.86
N ALA A 109 12.25 13.08 -7.16
CA ALA A 109 11.76 11.84 -6.58
C ALA A 109 11.67 10.73 -7.63
N LYS A 110 12.14 9.52 -7.28
CA LYS A 110 12.02 8.35 -8.14
C LYS A 110 10.58 7.85 -8.13
N GLY A 111 9.95 7.77 -9.29
CA GLY A 111 8.59 7.25 -9.47
C GLY A 111 8.57 5.80 -9.95
N GLY A 112 9.63 5.04 -9.69
CA GLY A 112 9.73 3.66 -10.11
C GLY A 112 8.79 2.74 -9.35
N ARG A 113 8.46 1.59 -9.94
CA ARG A 113 7.67 0.52 -9.34
C ARG A 113 8.57 -0.68 -9.09
N GLY A 114 8.71 -1.07 -7.83
CA GLY A 114 9.47 -2.24 -7.41
C GLY A 114 8.57 -3.44 -7.13
N ARG A 115 9.18 -4.61 -7.01
CA ARG A 115 8.47 -5.88 -6.69
C ARG A 115 8.34 -6.14 -5.19
N VAL A 116 9.06 -5.39 -4.38
CA VAL A 116 9.05 -5.50 -2.92
C VAL A 116 8.69 -4.14 -2.35
N LEU A 117 7.72 -4.12 -1.45
CA LEU A 117 7.23 -2.91 -0.81
C LEU A 117 7.46 -3.02 0.70
N ASP A 118 8.19 -2.06 1.26
CA ASP A 118 8.22 -1.80 2.70
C ASP A 118 7.13 -0.75 3.00
N ALA A 119 6.04 -1.18 3.61
CA ALA A 119 4.93 -0.31 3.98
C ALA A 119 4.92 -0.08 5.49
N ARG A 120 4.91 1.20 5.88
CA ARG A 120 4.93 1.62 7.29
C ARG A 120 3.74 2.52 7.57
N PHE A 121 2.96 2.13 8.56
CA PHE A 121 1.76 2.84 8.98
C PHE A 121 2.02 3.54 10.30
N GLY A 122 1.68 4.82 10.36
CA GLY A 122 1.80 5.63 11.55
C GLY A 122 0.69 6.65 11.65
N ARG A 123 0.37 7.03 12.88
CA ARG A 123 -0.59 8.09 13.17
C ARG A 123 0.17 9.33 13.60
N PRO A 124 0.13 10.43 12.84
CA PRO A 124 0.70 11.70 13.28
C PRO A 124 0.11 12.12 14.63
N LEU A 125 0.95 12.57 15.55
CA LEU A 125 0.48 13.11 16.81
C LEU A 125 -0.10 14.51 16.60
N GLN A 126 -1.00 14.92 17.50
CA GLN A 126 -1.63 16.24 17.41
C GLN A 126 -0.57 17.35 17.41
N GLY A 127 -0.63 18.23 16.43
CA GLY A 127 0.33 19.33 16.24
C GLY A 127 1.63 18.95 15.52
N HIS A 128 1.88 17.67 15.23
CA HIS A 128 3.12 17.17 14.61
C HIS A 128 2.96 16.75 13.14
N TRP A 129 1.91 17.19 12.47
CA TRP A 129 1.69 16.85 11.05
C TRP A 129 2.89 17.26 10.18
N SER A 130 3.32 18.52 10.26
CA SER A 130 4.44 19.04 9.47
C SER A 130 5.74 18.30 9.77
N ASP A 131 6.04 18.04 11.05
CA ASP A 131 7.23 17.30 11.46
C ASP A 131 7.23 15.88 10.90
N THR A 132 6.06 15.23 10.88
CA THR A 132 5.90 13.88 10.31
C THR A 132 6.18 13.89 8.80
N LEU A 133 5.66 14.89 8.06
CA LEU A 133 5.92 15.02 6.63
C LEU A 133 7.40 15.30 6.35
N ASP A 134 8.04 16.16 7.14
CA ASP A 134 9.47 16.48 6.98
C ASP A 134 10.37 15.27 7.24
N ILE A 135 10.09 14.51 8.28
CA ILE A 135 10.79 13.26 8.58
C ILE A 135 10.57 12.24 7.46
N THR A 136 9.34 12.10 6.97
CA THR A 136 9.03 11.17 5.87
C THR A 136 9.76 11.57 4.59
N ARG A 137 9.83 12.87 4.26
CA ARG A 137 10.59 13.37 3.10
C ARG A 137 12.06 12.97 3.21
N GLN A 138 12.71 13.24 4.36
CA GLN A 138 14.11 12.87 4.59
C GLN A 138 14.33 11.36 4.51
N ALA A 139 13.43 10.56 5.08
CA ALA A 139 13.50 9.10 5.02
C ALA A 139 13.39 8.58 3.58
N PHE A 140 12.56 9.19 2.74
CA PHE A 140 12.42 8.83 1.33
C PHE A 140 13.66 9.20 0.52
N ASP A 141 14.24 10.40 0.74
CA ASP A 141 15.47 10.82 0.08
C ASP A 141 16.64 9.88 0.41
N LEU A 142 16.77 9.48 1.66
CA LEU A 142 17.74 8.49 2.11
C LEU A 142 17.47 7.12 1.47
N SER A 143 16.23 6.65 1.46
CA SER A 143 15.88 5.35 0.89
C SER A 143 16.21 5.27 -0.61
N GLU A 144 15.92 6.34 -1.38
CA GLU A 144 16.26 6.41 -2.80
C GLU A 144 17.77 6.52 -3.07
N ARG A 145 18.51 7.18 -2.18
CA ARG A 145 19.98 7.22 -2.19
C ARG A 145 20.57 5.82 -2.02
N HIS A 146 19.93 5.01 -1.19
CA HIS A 146 20.35 3.65 -0.87
C HIS A 146 19.67 2.55 -1.71
N GLY A 147 19.02 2.92 -2.81
CA GLY A 147 18.58 1.93 -3.81
C GLY A 147 17.09 1.71 -3.92
N ALA A 148 16.26 2.43 -3.15
CA ALA A 148 14.83 2.42 -3.42
C ALA A 148 14.54 2.96 -4.84
N VAL A 149 13.59 2.35 -5.53
CA VAL A 149 13.20 2.72 -6.89
C VAL A 149 11.98 3.63 -6.92
N GLY A 150 11.23 3.71 -5.83
CA GLY A 150 10.09 4.58 -5.64
C GLY A 150 9.73 4.73 -4.17
N CYS A 151 9.21 5.91 -3.82
CA CYS A 151 8.74 6.22 -2.47
C CYS A 151 7.46 7.04 -2.58
N ARG A 152 6.41 6.61 -1.89
CA ARG A 152 5.09 7.26 -1.91
C ARG A 152 4.49 7.33 -0.51
N LEU A 153 3.82 8.43 -0.20
CA LEU A 153 3.09 8.62 1.05
C LEU A 153 1.61 8.71 0.76
N PHE A 154 0.81 8.02 1.56
CA PHE A 154 -0.65 8.05 1.47
C PHE A 154 -1.27 8.39 2.82
N GLU A 155 -2.36 9.13 2.80
CA GLU A 155 -3.28 9.27 3.92
C GLU A 155 -4.44 8.30 3.75
N LEU A 156 -4.82 7.61 4.81
CA LEU A 156 -5.98 6.71 4.83
C LEU A 156 -7.24 7.52 5.13
N ASP A 157 -8.05 7.81 4.10
CA ASP A 157 -9.24 8.65 4.26
C ASP A 157 -10.44 7.85 4.79
N HIS A 158 -10.74 6.73 4.13
CA HIS A 158 -11.85 5.85 4.48
C HIS A 158 -11.31 4.44 4.78
N ALA A 159 -10.92 4.20 6.02
CA ALA A 159 -10.28 2.96 6.47
C ALA A 159 -10.76 2.50 7.86
N GLY A 160 -11.95 2.94 8.28
CA GLY A 160 -12.50 2.65 9.61
C GLY A 160 -11.66 3.30 10.72
N ASP A 161 -11.23 2.51 11.69
CA ASP A 161 -10.37 2.93 12.81
C ASP A 161 -8.96 3.38 12.38
N ARG A 162 -8.55 3.01 11.18
CA ARG A 162 -7.27 3.42 10.58
C ARG A 162 -7.34 4.74 9.82
N SER A 163 -8.51 5.39 9.71
CA SER A 163 -8.63 6.70 9.04
C SER A 163 -7.77 7.76 9.73
N GLY A 164 -7.14 8.63 8.93
CA GLY A 164 -6.18 9.64 9.38
C GLY A 164 -4.79 9.10 9.70
N MET A 165 -4.51 7.82 9.42
CA MET A 165 -3.14 7.29 9.44
C MET A 165 -2.43 7.63 8.14
N LEU A 166 -1.10 7.71 8.22
CA LEU A 166 -0.22 7.76 7.05
C LEU A 166 0.33 6.37 6.76
N CYS A 167 0.45 6.06 5.47
CA CYS A 167 1.13 4.88 4.96
C CYS A 167 2.28 5.32 4.07
N ALA A 168 3.51 5.15 4.56
CA ALA A 168 4.73 5.36 3.79
C ALA A 168 5.10 4.05 3.10
N VAL A 169 5.24 4.07 1.77
CA VAL A 169 5.60 2.91 0.95
C VAL A 169 6.93 3.19 0.28
N VAL A 170 7.90 2.30 0.49
CA VAL A 170 9.21 2.31 -0.15
C VAL A 170 9.35 1.06 -1.01
N GLU A 171 9.72 1.22 -2.27
CA GLU A 171 9.73 0.14 -3.25
C GLU A 171 11.14 -0.24 -3.68
N TYR A 172 11.39 -1.56 -3.79
CA TYR A 172 12.67 -2.16 -4.22
C TYR A 172 12.41 -3.21 -5.31
N ASN A 173 13.41 -3.48 -6.18
CA ASN A 173 13.24 -4.50 -7.23
C ASN A 173 13.30 -5.94 -6.66
N SER A 174 13.95 -6.13 -5.50
CA SER A 174 14.10 -7.45 -4.89
C SER A 174 14.28 -7.37 -3.37
N MET A 175 14.05 -8.49 -2.69
CA MET A 175 14.34 -8.66 -1.26
C MET A 175 15.83 -8.45 -0.94
N LYS A 176 16.72 -8.80 -1.86
CA LYS A 176 18.15 -8.55 -1.71
C LYS A 176 18.45 -7.05 -1.70
N GLU A 177 17.87 -6.29 -2.64
CA GLU A 177 18.05 -4.84 -2.70
C GLU A 177 17.46 -4.15 -1.48
N PHE A 178 16.28 -4.59 -0.99
CA PHE A 178 15.72 -4.14 0.28
C PHE A 178 16.70 -4.35 1.45
N GLY A 179 17.29 -5.56 1.57
CA GLY A 179 18.27 -5.86 2.62
C GLY A 179 19.53 -4.99 2.51
N MET A 180 20.08 -4.86 1.31
CA MET A 180 21.26 -3.99 1.06
C MET A 180 20.98 -2.53 1.39
N ALA A 181 19.80 -2.04 1.04
CA ALA A 181 19.38 -0.66 1.37
C ALA A 181 19.26 -0.47 2.88
N GLY A 182 18.72 -1.45 3.60
CA GLY A 182 18.63 -1.42 5.07
C GLY A 182 19.99 -1.37 5.75
N ASP A 183 20.94 -2.21 5.30
CA ASP A 183 22.33 -2.19 5.82
C ASP A 183 23.00 -0.85 5.53
N ALA A 184 22.84 -0.30 4.32
CA ALA A 184 23.40 1.00 3.94
C ALA A 184 22.78 2.14 4.77
N TRP A 185 21.48 2.10 5.00
CA TRP A 185 20.76 3.08 5.84
C TRP A 185 21.29 3.11 7.28
N LEU A 186 21.54 1.91 7.87
CA LEU A 186 22.11 1.79 9.22
C LEU A 186 23.57 2.23 9.31
N ALA A 187 24.32 2.11 8.21
CA ALA A 187 25.71 2.57 8.12
C ALA A 187 25.83 4.09 7.90
N ASP A 188 24.81 4.71 7.33
CA ASP A 188 24.76 6.15 7.03
C ASP A 188 24.59 6.98 8.31
N GLU A 189 25.40 8.04 8.48
CA GLU A 189 25.34 8.92 9.65
C GLU A 189 24.01 9.71 9.67
N GLU A 190 23.56 10.19 8.51
CA GLU A 190 22.26 10.88 8.36
C GLU A 190 21.09 9.94 8.69
N GLY A 191 21.18 8.67 8.24
CA GLY A 191 20.19 7.64 8.59
C GLY A 191 20.07 7.37 10.08
N ARG A 192 21.23 7.23 10.76
CA ARG A 192 21.26 7.07 12.22
C ARG A 192 20.72 8.30 12.96
N SER A 193 21.10 9.50 12.51
CA SER A 193 20.62 10.76 13.08
C SER A 193 19.10 10.89 12.94
N LEU A 194 18.56 10.55 11.75
CA LEU A 194 17.11 10.58 11.50
C LEU A 194 16.37 9.54 12.36
N ALA A 195 16.92 8.34 12.50
CA ALA A 195 16.34 7.31 13.36
C ALA A 195 16.33 7.73 14.85
N GLU A 196 17.38 8.42 15.31
CA GLU A 196 17.45 8.96 16.68
C GLU A 196 16.41 10.07 16.86
N ARG A 197 16.30 10.99 15.90
CA ARG A 197 15.30 12.06 15.93
C ARG A 197 13.88 11.50 16.00
N ILE A 198 13.55 10.47 15.19
CA ILE A 198 12.23 9.80 15.25
C ILE A 198 11.95 9.24 16.65
N ARG A 199 12.95 8.64 17.29
CA ARG A 199 12.81 8.07 18.65
C ARG A 199 12.62 9.13 19.72
N THR A 200 13.32 10.27 19.59
CA THR A 200 13.33 11.36 20.58
C THR A 200 12.07 12.22 20.45
N ASP A 201 11.79 12.71 19.24
CA ASP A 201 10.72 13.68 18.99
C ASP A 201 9.35 13.03 18.92
N ARG A 202 9.30 11.75 18.51
CA ARG A 202 8.07 10.95 18.38
C ARG A 202 6.93 11.71 17.69
N PRO A 203 7.11 12.22 16.46
CA PRO A 203 6.10 13.03 15.80
C PRO A 203 4.86 12.22 15.37
N PHE A 204 4.98 10.89 15.36
CA PHE A 204 3.91 9.95 15.07
C PHE A 204 4.02 8.70 15.95
N GLU A 205 2.88 8.05 16.13
CA GLU A 205 2.80 6.71 16.69
C GLU A 205 2.97 5.69 15.55
N ALA A 206 4.00 4.84 15.63
CA ALA A 206 4.17 3.72 14.72
C ALA A 206 3.13 2.64 15.08
N VAL A 207 2.25 2.30 14.13
CA VAL A 207 1.14 1.37 14.38
C VAL A 207 1.45 -0.01 13.83
N PHE A 208 1.95 -0.04 12.58
CA PHE A 208 2.17 -1.30 11.86
C PHE A 208 3.25 -1.12 10.80
N SER A 209 3.96 -2.19 10.49
CA SER A 209 4.84 -2.26 9.32
C SER A 209 4.76 -3.64 8.69
N GLY A 210 4.86 -3.70 7.38
CA GLY A 210 4.83 -4.94 6.64
C GLY A 210 5.72 -4.89 5.40
N LEU A 211 6.28 -6.05 5.07
CA LEU A 211 7.01 -6.26 3.84
C LEU A 211 6.15 -7.10 2.91
N TYR A 212 5.93 -6.59 1.71
CA TYR A 212 5.05 -7.18 0.71
C TYR A 212 5.83 -7.52 -0.56
N THR A 213 5.43 -8.59 -1.22
CA THR A 213 5.97 -8.97 -2.52
C THR A 213 4.87 -8.96 -3.58
N GLU A 214 5.22 -8.52 -4.77
CA GLU A 214 4.28 -8.52 -5.89
C GLU A 214 3.93 -9.93 -6.33
N VAL A 215 2.64 -10.17 -6.56
CA VAL A 215 2.08 -11.39 -7.15
C VAL A 215 1.65 -11.07 -8.57
N ALA A 216 2.11 -11.86 -9.54
CA ALA A 216 1.74 -11.66 -10.93
C ALA A 216 0.21 -11.85 -11.11
N LEU A 217 -0.43 -10.87 -11.72
CA LEU A 217 -1.87 -10.92 -12.05
C LEU A 217 -2.12 -11.51 -13.45
N PHE A 218 -1.14 -11.38 -14.37
CA PHE A 218 -1.26 -11.79 -15.79
C PHE A 218 0.04 -12.40 -16.28
#